data_ca22268b5e4918c8b93997c5936daa91
#
_entry.id   ca22268b5e4918c8b93997c5936daa91
#
_cell.length_a   1.000
_cell.length_b   1.000
_cell.length_c   1.000
_cell.angle_alpha   90.00
_cell.angle_beta   90.00
_cell.angle_gamma   90.00
#
_symmetry.space_group_name_H-M   'P 1'
#
loop_
_entity.id
_entity.type
_entity.pdbx_description
1 polymer ?
#
loop_
_entity_poly.entity_id
_entity_poly.type
_entity_poly.pdbx_seq_one_letter_code
_entity_poly.pdbx_strand_id
1 'polypeptide(L)'
;MRKRDLILLAMALGLALILGIGIFRGGALETGSWGLSFRQEGAAPMGSAGMDALRELDAAYLGDTTQPVIYLTFDDGYENGCTAKILDVLQKHEVPAAFFLVGNYLEKNADLVRRMVSQGHIVGNHTMHHPDMSKISDRSAFEKELRDLENLYKEVTGQELPKFYRPPQGIYSEENLKMAKELGYKTVFWSLAYVDWNNDDQPTKEQAFSKLIPRIHNGAVVLLHYTSQTNAEILDELLTQWKELGYRFAPITELFPQEIKKSGASY
;
A
#
# COMPACT_ATOMS: atom_id res chain seq x y z
N MET A 1 -13.19 57.17 27.16
CA MET A 1 -12.66 56.42 26.01
C MET A 1 -12.93 57.24 24.74
N ARG A 2 -11.90 57.51 23.93
CA ARG A 2 -12.03 58.28 22.71
C ARG A 2 -12.60 57.39 21.60
N LYS A 3 -13.40 57.94 20.70
CA LYS A 3 -13.99 57.21 19.54
C LYS A 3 -12.98 56.32 18.80
N ARG A 4 -11.72 56.73 18.76
CA ARG A 4 -10.61 55.98 18.17
C ARG A 4 -10.33 54.64 18.92
N ASP A 5 -10.48 54.62 20.26
CA ASP A 5 -10.19 53.44 21.07
C ASP A 5 -11.28 52.41 20.92
N LEU A 6 -12.53 52.83 20.64
CA LEU A 6 -13.63 51.90 20.33
C LEU A 6 -13.47 51.24 18.92
N ILE A 7 -12.95 51.98 17.97
CA ILE A 7 -12.71 51.45 16.61
C ILE A 7 -11.57 50.43 16.61
N LEU A 8 -10.50 50.71 17.36
CA LEU A 8 -9.39 49.78 17.52
C LEU A 8 -9.81 48.50 18.30
N LEU A 9 -10.67 48.61 19.29
CA LEU A 9 -11.23 47.46 20.03
C LEU A 9 -12.16 46.61 19.14
N ALA A 10 -12.97 47.26 18.30
CA ALA A 10 -13.84 46.55 17.33
C ALA A 10 -13.04 45.86 16.22
N MET A 11 -11.92 46.44 15.76
CA MET A 11 -11.03 45.82 14.77
C MET A 11 -10.25 44.66 15.39
N ALA A 12 -9.82 44.74 16.67
CA ALA A 12 -9.14 43.66 17.35
C ALA A 12 -10.07 42.44 17.64
N LEU A 13 -11.34 42.73 17.98
CA LEU A 13 -12.36 41.68 18.13
C LEU A 13 -12.79 41.07 16.81
N GLY A 14 -12.82 41.84 15.72
CA GLY A 14 -13.08 41.33 14.37
C GLY A 14 -11.97 40.42 13.85
N LEU A 15 -10.69 40.70 14.14
CA LEU A 15 -9.56 39.85 13.78
C LEU A 15 -9.50 38.57 14.63
N ALA A 16 -9.90 38.63 15.91
CA ALA A 16 -9.92 37.46 16.77
C ALA A 16 -11.05 36.46 16.39
N LEU A 17 -12.15 36.95 15.79
CA LEU A 17 -13.22 36.04 15.30
C LEU A 17 -12.90 35.37 13.95
N ILE A 18 -11.95 35.91 13.18
CA ILE A 18 -11.53 35.30 11.90
C ILE A 18 -10.46 34.23 12.12
N LEU A 19 -9.77 34.23 13.27
CA LEU A 19 -8.75 33.23 13.62
C LEU A 19 -9.28 32.02 14.38
N GLY A 20 -10.58 31.96 14.69
CA GLY A 20 -11.17 30.93 15.54
C GLY A 20 -12.09 29.92 14.87
N ILE A 21 -12.30 29.99 13.55
CA ILE A 21 -13.03 28.95 12.81
C ILE A 21 -12.09 28.37 11.75
N GLY A 22 -11.04 27.72 12.21
CA GLY A 22 -10.42 26.64 11.48
C GLY A 22 -11.42 25.50 11.49
N ILE A 23 -12.37 25.51 10.56
CA ILE A 23 -13.09 24.31 10.17
C ILE A 23 -11.98 23.39 9.69
N PHE A 24 -11.62 22.39 10.49
CA PHE A 24 -10.96 21.19 10.01
C PHE A 24 -11.93 20.56 8.99
N ARG A 25 -11.95 21.09 7.80
CA ARG A 25 -12.37 20.33 6.63
C ARG A 25 -11.32 19.25 6.53
N GLY A 26 -11.68 18.01 6.81
CA GLY A 26 -10.90 16.87 6.40
C GLY A 26 -10.49 17.16 4.96
N GLY A 27 -9.17 17.39 4.74
CA GLY A 27 -8.69 17.79 3.43
C GLY A 27 -9.09 16.70 2.44
N ALA A 28 -9.85 17.09 1.41
CA ALA A 28 -10.11 16.20 0.30
C ALA A 28 -8.78 15.63 -0.18
N LEU A 29 -8.72 14.32 -0.44
CA LEU A 29 -7.54 13.69 -1.01
C LEU A 29 -7.40 14.19 -2.45
N GLU A 30 -6.43 15.06 -2.70
CA GLU A 30 -6.13 15.50 -4.05
C GLU A 30 -5.59 14.34 -4.89
N THR A 31 -5.86 14.37 -6.20
CA THR A 31 -5.21 13.45 -7.15
C THR A 31 -3.70 13.62 -7.04
N GLY A 32 -2.99 12.52 -6.82
CA GLY A 32 -1.54 12.57 -6.61
C GLY A 32 -0.85 11.24 -6.81
N SER A 33 0.47 11.29 -6.80
CA SER A 33 1.34 10.14 -6.69
C SER A 33 1.61 9.85 -5.23
N TRP A 34 1.54 8.58 -4.84
CA TRP A 34 1.89 8.16 -3.49
C TRP A 34 3.38 8.44 -3.21
N GLY A 35 3.65 9.16 -2.17
CA GLY A 35 5.01 9.53 -1.75
C GLY A 35 5.19 9.42 -0.25
N LEU A 36 6.45 9.26 0.17
CA LEU A 36 6.83 9.08 1.57
C LEU A 36 7.86 10.12 1.99
N SER A 37 7.71 10.66 3.20
CA SER A 37 8.66 11.57 3.83
C SER A 37 9.22 10.93 5.10
N PHE A 38 10.49 10.55 5.06
CA PHE A 38 11.22 10.00 6.22
C PHE A 38 11.89 11.15 6.99
N ARG A 39 11.63 11.24 8.29
CA ARG A 39 12.22 12.25 9.17
C ARG A 39 13.31 11.69 10.07
N GLN A 40 13.22 10.41 10.41
CA GLN A 40 14.09 9.72 11.35
C GLN A 40 14.21 8.25 10.95
N GLU A 41 15.39 7.66 11.15
CA GLU A 41 15.61 6.22 11.00
C GLU A 41 14.78 5.43 12.01
N GLY A 42 14.27 4.29 11.61
CA GLY A 42 13.44 3.42 12.43
C GLY A 42 12.03 3.95 12.75
N ALA A 43 11.69 5.16 12.28
CA ALA A 43 10.38 5.76 12.48
C ALA A 43 9.50 5.64 11.22
N ALA A 44 8.20 5.46 11.44
CA ALA A 44 7.23 5.43 10.35
C ALA A 44 7.24 6.76 9.58
N PRO A 45 7.26 6.73 8.23
CA PRO A 45 7.23 7.93 7.41
C PRO A 45 5.84 8.56 7.39
N MET A 46 5.79 9.81 6.96
CA MET A 46 4.53 10.44 6.58
C MET A 46 4.24 10.12 5.11
N GLY A 47 3.04 9.63 4.84
CA GLY A 47 2.52 9.47 3.49
C GLY A 47 1.99 10.79 2.91
N SER A 48 1.78 10.85 1.59
CA SER A 48 1.16 12.00 0.91
C SER A 48 -0.29 12.24 1.30
N ALA A 49 -0.95 11.24 1.91
CA ALA A 49 -2.28 11.36 2.51
C ALA A 49 -2.26 10.92 3.97
N GLY A 50 -3.12 11.54 4.80
CA GLY A 50 -3.26 11.18 6.21
C GLY A 50 -3.94 9.82 6.40
N MET A 51 -3.52 9.08 7.45
CA MET A 51 -4.06 7.74 7.76
C MET A 51 -5.58 7.73 7.94
N ASP A 52 -6.13 8.74 8.61
CA ASP A 52 -7.57 8.78 8.89
C ASP A 52 -8.39 8.93 7.61
N ALA A 53 -7.96 9.83 6.72
CA ALA A 53 -8.60 10.02 5.41
C ALA A 53 -8.51 8.73 4.53
N LEU A 54 -7.39 8.02 4.59
CA LEU A 54 -7.25 6.74 3.90
C LEU A 54 -8.16 5.66 4.49
N ARG A 55 -8.24 5.56 5.82
CA ARG A 55 -9.12 4.57 6.50
C ARG A 55 -10.59 4.76 6.14
N GLU A 56 -11.05 6.00 6.00
CA GLU A 56 -12.41 6.29 5.53
C GLU A 56 -12.69 5.72 4.12
N LEU A 57 -11.63 5.50 3.34
CA LEU A 57 -11.68 4.93 1.99
C LEU A 57 -11.24 3.47 1.93
N ASP A 58 -11.21 2.77 3.07
CA ASP A 58 -10.70 1.41 3.16
C ASP A 58 -9.28 1.27 2.56
N ALA A 59 -8.44 2.28 2.78
CA ALA A 59 -7.07 2.30 2.31
C ALA A 59 -6.07 2.38 3.47
N ALA A 60 -4.90 1.77 3.31
CA ALA A 60 -3.84 1.80 4.30
C ALA A 60 -2.45 1.76 3.64
N TYR A 61 -1.46 2.35 4.31
CA TYR A 61 -0.05 2.25 3.93
C TYR A 61 0.84 1.84 5.10
N LEU A 62 0.26 1.71 6.28
CA LEU A 62 0.97 1.48 7.53
C LEU A 62 0.05 0.72 8.48
N GLY A 63 0.59 -0.28 9.15
CA GLY A 63 -0.08 -1.04 10.21
C GLY A 63 0.05 -0.38 11.58
N ASP A 64 -0.12 -1.19 12.63
CA ASP A 64 0.06 -0.75 14.02
C ASP A 64 1.54 -0.45 14.31
N THR A 65 1.84 0.81 14.56
CA THR A 65 3.21 1.29 14.84
C THR A 65 3.70 0.91 16.24
N THR A 66 2.87 0.34 17.08
CA THR A 66 3.27 -0.17 18.41
C THR A 66 3.83 -1.59 18.33
N GLN A 67 3.65 -2.28 17.20
CA GLN A 67 4.03 -3.67 17.00
C GLN A 67 5.17 -3.80 15.97
N PRO A 68 6.23 -4.59 16.24
CA PRO A 68 7.31 -4.83 15.29
C PRO A 68 6.86 -5.84 14.21
N VAL A 69 5.94 -5.41 13.35
CA VAL A 69 5.36 -6.22 12.28
C VAL A 69 5.71 -5.64 10.92
N ILE A 70 6.06 -6.50 9.99
CA ILE A 70 6.28 -6.18 8.57
C ILE A 70 5.22 -6.89 7.73
N TYR A 71 4.60 -6.14 6.83
CA TYR A 71 3.73 -6.64 5.77
C TYR A 71 4.51 -6.56 4.46
N LEU A 72 5.00 -7.71 3.99
CA LEU A 72 5.84 -7.76 2.80
C LEU A 72 4.96 -7.85 1.55
N THR A 73 5.20 -6.96 0.60
CA THR A 73 4.42 -6.89 -0.64
C THR A 73 5.32 -6.74 -1.86
N PHE A 74 4.86 -7.28 -2.98
CA PHE A 74 5.55 -7.23 -4.27
C PHE A 74 4.59 -6.77 -5.35
N ASP A 75 5.09 -5.92 -6.27
CA ASP A 75 4.39 -5.52 -7.49
C ASP A 75 5.23 -5.88 -8.70
N ASP A 76 4.63 -6.16 -9.80
CA ASP A 76 5.17 -6.05 -11.16
C ASP A 76 4.19 -6.57 -12.23
N GLY A 77 4.58 -6.43 -13.50
CA GLY A 77 3.76 -6.76 -14.66
C GLY A 77 4.30 -7.88 -15.55
N TYR A 78 5.49 -8.42 -15.30
CA TYR A 78 6.10 -9.46 -16.12
C TYR A 78 7.08 -10.34 -15.31
N GLU A 79 7.54 -11.45 -15.90
CA GLU A 79 8.48 -12.40 -15.31
C GLU A 79 9.83 -12.32 -16.03
N ASN A 80 10.92 -12.36 -15.25
CA ASN A 80 12.29 -12.35 -15.77
C ASN A 80 13.21 -13.40 -15.10
N GLY A 81 12.64 -14.40 -14.42
CA GLY A 81 13.35 -15.49 -13.75
C GLY A 81 13.62 -15.24 -12.25
N CYS A 82 13.14 -14.14 -11.68
CA CYS A 82 13.36 -13.81 -10.27
C CYS A 82 12.28 -14.35 -9.35
N THR A 83 11.02 -14.44 -9.80
CA THR A 83 9.88 -14.80 -8.93
C THR A 83 10.05 -16.16 -8.25
N ALA A 84 10.52 -17.18 -8.99
CA ALA A 84 10.71 -18.51 -8.40
C ALA A 84 11.71 -18.50 -7.23
N LYS A 85 12.81 -17.73 -7.37
CA LYS A 85 13.84 -17.58 -6.32
C LYS A 85 13.26 -16.86 -5.09
N ILE A 86 12.47 -15.80 -5.33
CA ILE A 86 11.79 -15.06 -4.25
C ILE A 86 10.84 -15.99 -3.48
N LEU A 87 10.03 -16.79 -4.19
CA LEU A 87 9.13 -17.76 -3.57
C LEU A 87 9.87 -18.86 -2.77
N ASP A 88 11.03 -19.32 -3.26
CA ASP A 88 11.88 -20.27 -2.53
C ASP A 88 12.36 -19.69 -1.20
N VAL A 89 12.79 -18.42 -1.21
CA VAL A 89 13.26 -17.72 0.00
C VAL A 89 12.11 -17.47 0.97
N LEU A 90 10.95 -17.00 0.48
CA LEU A 90 9.77 -16.78 1.32
C LEU A 90 9.33 -18.09 2.01
N GLN A 91 9.33 -19.20 1.27
CA GLN A 91 9.02 -20.53 1.81
C GLN A 91 10.04 -20.96 2.86
N LYS A 92 11.35 -20.80 2.59
CA LYS A 92 12.44 -21.10 3.55
C LYS A 92 12.26 -20.36 4.87
N HIS A 93 11.86 -19.11 4.81
CA HIS A 93 11.68 -18.26 5.97
C HIS A 93 10.30 -18.33 6.60
N GLU A 94 9.34 -19.05 5.99
CA GLU A 94 7.91 -19.09 6.40
C GLU A 94 7.30 -17.70 6.47
N VAL A 95 7.64 -16.83 5.50
CA VAL A 95 7.18 -15.45 5.45
C VAL A 95 5.98 -15.31 4.52
N PRO A 96 4.80 -14.89 5.01
CA PRO A 96 3.67 -14.55 4.16
C PRO A 96 3.95 -13.26 3.41
N ALA A 97 3.54 -13.20 2.15
CA ALA A 97 3.65 -12.01 1.32
C ALA A 97 2.38 -11.78 0.51
N ALA A 98 2.23 -10.56 -0.02
CA ALA A 98 1.21 -10.25 -1.00
C ALA A 98 1.84 -9.85 -2.33
N PHE A 99 1.29 -10.37 -3.43
CA PHE A 99 1.74 -10.10 -4.79
C PHE A 99 0.62 -9.37 -5.54
N PHE A 100 0.83 -8.10 -5.88
CA PHE A 100 -0.11 -7.34 -6.68
C PHE A 100 0.23 -7.54 -8.15
N LEU A 101 -0.60 -8.31 -8.84
CA LEU A 101 -0.34 -8.78 -10.19
C LEU A 101 -1.22 -8.07 -11.22
N VAL A 102 -0.68 -7.89 -12.43
CA VAL A 102 -1.42 -7.41 -13.60
C VAL A 102 -1.84 -8.58 -14.50
N GLY A 103 -2.79 -8.32 -15.42
CA GLY A 103 -3.32 -9.35 -16.32
C GLY A 103 -2.26 -10.08 -17.12
N ASN A 104 -1.33 -9.35 -17.74
CA ASN A 104 -0.25 -9.95 -18.53
C ASN A 104 0.60 -10.98 -17.74
N TYR A 105 0.80 -10.74 -16.43
CA TYR A 105 1.53 -11.69 -15.59
C TYR A 105 0.73 -12.98 -15.37
N LEU A 106 -0.56 -12.84 -15.02
CA LEU A 106 -1.45 -13.98 -14.81
C LEU A 106 -1.58 -14.85 -16.07
N GLU A 107 -1.71 -14.24 -17.24
CA GLU A 107 -1.84 -14.95 -18.51
C GLU A 107 -0.60 -15.79 -18.83
N LYS A 108 0.59 -15.23 -18.60
CA LYS A 108 1.85 -15.84 -19.03
C LYS A 108 2.49 -16.74 -17.99
N ASN A 109 2.15 -16.58 -16.71
CA ASN A 109 2.86 -17.22 -15.60
C ASN A 109 1.91 -17.94 -14.62
N ALA A 110 0.87 -18.57 -15.17
CA ALA A 110 -0.16 -19.26 -14.40
C ALA A 110 0.39 -20.24 -13.35
N ASP A 111 1.49 -20.94 -13.63
CA ASP A 111 2.11 -21.89 -12.70
C ASP A 111 2.73 -21.17 -11.48
N LEU A 112 3.37 -20.02 -11.69
CA LEU A 112 3.90 -19.21 -10.59
C LEU A 112 2.77 -18.63 -9.74
N VAL A 113 1.67 -18.19 -10.36
CA VAL A 113 0.49 -17.69 -9.64
C VAL A 113 -0.13 -18.80 -8.77
N ARG A 114 -0.31 -20.01 -9.33
CA ARG A 114 -0.78 -21.19 -8.56
C ARG A 114 0.19 -21.54 -7.42
N ARG A 115 1.50 -21.39 -7.65
CA ARG A 115 2.51 -21.59 -6.61
C ARG A 115 2.38 -20.56 -5.48
N MET A 116 2.21 -19.27 -5.79
CA MET A 116 1.97 -18.21 -4.79
C MET A 116 0.78 -18.59 -3.88
N VAL A 117 -0.33 -18.97 -4.49
CA VAL A 117 -1.55 -19.37 -3.77
C VAL A 117 -1.33 -20.62 -2.91
N SER A 118 -0.70 -21.67 -3.47
CA SER A 118 -0.45 -22.92 -2.75
C SER A 118 0.52 -22.77 -1.57
N GLN A 119 1.41 -21.77 -1.61
CA GLN A 119 2.32 -21.41 -0.53
C GLN A 119 1.69 -20.46 0.49
N GLY A 120 0.40 -20.09 0.34
CA GLY A 120 -0.33 -19.25 1.29
C GLY A 120 -0.08 -17.74 1.12
N HIS A 121 0.51 -17.34 0.02
CA HIS A 121 0.64 -15.91 -0.30
C HIS A 121 -0.69 -15.36 -0.82
N ILE A 122 -0.90 -14.05 -0.62
CA ILE A 122 -2.06 -13.33 -1.12
C ILE A 122 -1.74 -12.79 -2.52
N VAL A 123 -2.61 -13.04 -3.48
CA VAL A 123 -2.59 -12.33 -4.75
C VAL A 123 -3.58 -11.18 -4.66
N GLY A 124 -3.12 -9.96 -4.94
CA GLY A 124 -3.90 -8.75 -4.99
C GLY A 124 -4.08 -8.24 -6.43
N ASN A 125 -5.05 -7.36 -6.62
CA ASN A 125 -5.40 -6.75 -7.89
C ASN A 125 -4.49 -5.53 -8.17
N HIS A 126 -3.72 -5.59 -9.28
CA HIS A 126 -2.95 -4.45 -9.78
C HIS A 126 -3.44 -3.98 -11.15
N THR A 127 -4.74 -4.22 -11.43
CA THR A 127 -5.47 -3.97 -12.67
C THR A 127 -5.12 -4.91 -13.84
N MET A 128 -5.98 -4.98 -14.82
CA MET A 128 -5.76 -5.83 -15.99
C MET A 128 -4.61 -5.32 -16.87
N HIS A 129 -4.53 -4.00 -17.13
CA HIS A 129 -3.62 -3.41 -18.11
C HIS A 129 -2.64 -2.39 -17.51
N HIS A 130 -2.63 -2.17 -16.19
CA HIS A 130 -1.76 -1.23 -15.49
C HIS A 130 -1.90 0.24 -15.96
N PRO A 131 -3.13 0.77 -16.22
CA PRO A 131 -3.30 2.15 -16.60
C PRO A 131 -3.14 3.10 -15.40
N ASP A 132 -2.99 4.39 -15.67
CA ASP A 132 -3.19 5.44 -14.67
C ASP A 132 -4.69 5.51 -14.31
N MET A 133 -5.06 4.80 -13.24
CA MET A 133 -6.45 4.68 -12.79
C MET A 133 -7.05 6.02 -12.37
N SER A 134 -6.25 7.01 -11.99
CA SER A 134 -6.75 8.34 -11.60
C SER A 134 -7.36 9.11 -12.77
N LYS A 135 -7.03 8.73 -14.00
CA LYS A 135 -7.60 9.31 -15.22
C LYS A 135 -8.90 8.62 -15.67
N ILE A 136 -9.28 7.54 -15.02
CA ILE A 136 -10.50 6.80 -15.34
C ILE A 136 -11.61 7.28 -14.40
N SER A 137 -12.41 8.23 -14.88
CA SER A 137 -13.57 8.76 -14.14
C SER A 137 -14.86 7.95 -14.41
N ASP A 138 -14.91 7.22 -15.52
CA ASP A 138 -16.04 6.32 -15.81
C ASP A 138 -15.99 5.09 -14.91
N ARG A 139 -17.04 4.92 -14.10
CA ARG A 139 -17.15 3.83 -13.14
C ARG A 139 -17.09 2.45 -13.81
N SER A 140 -17.74 2.31 -14.97
CA SER A 140 -17.79 1.02 -15.68
C SER A 140 -16.40 0.64 -16.21
N ALA A 141 -15.64 1.63 -16.73
CA ALA A 141 -14.27 1.42 -17.18
C ALA A 141 -13.34 1.08 -16.00
N PHE A 142 -13.48 1.77 -14.86
CA PHE A 142 -12.73 1.45 -13.65
C PHE A 142 -13.02 0.04 -13.14
N GLU A 143 -14.29 -0.31 -13.02
CA GLU A 143 -14.74 -1.63 -12.58
C GLU A 143 -14.26 -2.73 -13.54
N LYS A 144 -14.26 -2.48 -14.85
CA LYS A 144 -13.80 -3.44 -15.86
C LYS A 144 -12.32 -3.81 -15.66
N GLU A 145 -11.44 -2.84 -15.41
CA GLU A 145 -10.02 -3.10 -15.14
C GLU A 145 -9.80 -4.06 -13.95
N LEU A 146 -10.64 -3.95 -12.92
CA LEU A 146 -10.52 -4.81 -11.75
C LEU A 146 -11.19 -6.17 -11.97
N ARG A 147 -12.38 -6.21 -12.59
CA ARG A 147 -13.16 -7.45 -12.80
C ARG A 147 -12.54 -8.35 -13.85
N ASP A 148 -11.94 -7.80 -14.89
CA ASP A 148 -11.26 -8.62 -15.90
C ASP A 148 -10.11 -9.40 -15.25
N LEU A 149 -9.37 -8.78 -14.34
CA LEU A 149 -8.32 -9.47 -13.58
C LEU A 149 -8.90 -10.52 -12.61
N GLU A 150 -10.02 -10.22 -11.92
CA GLU A 150 -10.70 -11.19 -11.07
C GLU A 150 -11.10 -12.45 -11.84
N ASN A 151 -11.69 -12.26 -13.02
CA ASN A 151 -12.12 -13.36 -13.88
C ASN A 151 -10.93 -14.21 -14.33
N LEU A 152 -9.86 -13.55 -14.80
CA LEU A 152 -8.63 -14.23 -15.21
C LEU A 152 -7.98 -14.99 -14.04
N TYR A 153 -7.92 -14.39 -12.84
CA TYR A 153 -7.41 -15.07 -11.67
C TYR A 153 -8.22 -16.32 -11.32
N LYS A 154 -9.54 -16.23 -11.41
CA LYS A 154 -10.43 -17.37 -11.19
C LYS A 154 -10.23 -18.47 -12.22
N GLU A 155 -10.02 -18.12 -13.49
CA GLU A 155 -9.67 -19.08 -14.54
C GLU A 155 -8.34 -19.80 -14.25
N VAL A 156 -7.33 -19.04 -13.80
CA VAL A 156 -5.99 -19.57 -13.52
C VAL A 156 -5.95 -20.44 -12.26
N THR A 157 -6.65 -20.04 -11.20
CA THR A 157 -6.50 -20.65 -9.86
C THR A 157 -7.70 -21.49 -9.41
N GLY A 158 -8.87 -21.30 -10.01
CA GLY A 158 -10.15 -21.87 -9.55
C GLY A 158 -10.71 -21.16 -8.30
N GLN A 159 -10.10 -20.07 -7.84
CA GLN A 159 -10.50 -19.35 -6.61
C GLN A 159 -10.92 -17.93 -6.93
N GLU A 160 -11.70 -17.32 -6.04
CA GLU A 160 -12.02 -15.90 -6.11
C GLU A 160 -10.80 -15.07 -5.69
N LEU A 161 -10.53 -13.96 -6.41
CA LEU A 161 -9.44 -13.05 -6.08
C LEU A 161 -9.72 -12.34 -4.75
N PRO A 162 -8.80 -12.38 -3.77
CA PRO A 162 -8.90 -11.58 -2.56
C PRO A 162 -9.03 -10.10 -2.87
N LYS A 163 -9.92 -9.39 -2.17
CA LYS A 163 -10.25 -7.99 -2.44
C LYS A 163 -9.21 -7.01 -1.89
N PHE A 164 -7.96 -7.19 -2.30
CA PHE A 164 -6.86 -6.25 -2.07
C PHE A 164 -6.46 -5.62 -3.40
N TYR A 165 -6.34 -4.30 -3.42
CA TYR A 165 -6.02 -3.52 -4.60
C TYR A 165 -4.83 -2.62 -4.34
N ARG A 166 -3.98 -2.45 -5.33
CA ARG A 166 -2.95 -1.41 -5.34
C ARG A 166 -3.04 -0.64 -6.65
N PRO A 167 -3.22 0.70 -6.59
CA PRO A 167 -3.26 1.50 -7.81
C PRO A 167 -1.90 1.46 -8.52
N PRO A 168 -1.89 1.26 -9.86
CA PRO A 168 -0.68 1.32 -10.66
C PRO A 168 0.14 2.57 -10.38
N GLN A 169 1.47 2.43 -10.27
CA GLN A 169 2.43 3.51 -10.00
C GLN A 169 2.17 4.27 -8.68
N GLY A 170 1.24 3.82 -7.85
CA GLY A 170 0.79 4.57 -6.68
C GLY A 170 0.04 5.86 -7.02
N ILE A 171 -0.44 6.01 -8.26
CA ILE A 171 -1.22 7.18 -8.66
C ILE A 171 -2.69 6.93 -8.31
N TYR A 172 -3.29 7.87 -7.60
CA TYR A 172 -4.66 7.74 -7.09
C TYR A 172 -5.42 9.06 -7.10
N SER A 173 -6.74 8.97 -7.04
CA SER A 173 -7.64 10.06 -6.67
C SER A 173 -8.60 9.59 -5.58
N GLU A 174 -9.19 10.53 -4.85
CA GLU A 174 -10.21 10.19 -3.86
C GLU A 174 -11.38 9.42 -4.48
N GLU A 175 -11.80 9.81 -5.69
CA GLU A 175 -12.87 9.17 -6.43
C GLU A 175 -12.53 7.71 -6.77
N ASN A 176 -11.31 7.44 -7.23
CA ASN A 176 -10.88 6.08 -7.54
C ASN A 176 -10.81 5.20 -6.29
N LEU A 177 -10.36 5.74 -5.15
CA LEU A 177 -10.36 5.01 -3.88
C LEU A 177 -11.79 4.71 -3.41
N LYS A 178 -12.74 5.65 -3.61
CA LYS A 178 -14.17 5.41 -3.33
C LYS A 178 -14.73 4.31 -4.22
N MET A 179 -14.45 4.33 -5.52
CA MET A 179 -14.88 3.28 -6.45
C MET A 179 -14.32 1.92 -6.04
N ALA A 180 -13.04 1.83 -5.69
CA ALA A 180 -12.42 0.59 -5.21
C ALA A 180 -13.10 0.08 -3.93
N LYS A 181 -13.34 0.96 -2.94
CA LYS A 181 -14.07 0.62 -1.71
C LYS A 181 -15.47 0.09 -1.99
N GLU A 182 -16.23 0.75 -2.87
CA GLU A 182 -17.58 0.34 -3.23
C GLU A 182 -17.64 -1.03 -3.94
N LEU A 183 -16.54 -1.43 -4.61
CA LEU A 183 -16.35 -2.77 -5.17
C LEU A 183 -15.85 -3.78 -4.12
N GLY A 184 -15.72 -3.36 -2.86
CA GLY A 184 -15.31 -4.19 -1.72
C GLY A 184 -13.80 -4.34 -1.56
N TYR A 185 -13.00 -3.56 -2.29
CA TYR A 185 -11.54 -3.62 -2.19
C TYR A 185 -11.01 -2.87 -0.99
N LYS A 186 -9.92 -3.42 -0.41
CA LYS A 186 -9.01 -2.74 0.51
C LYS A 186 -7.81 -2.26 -0.29
N THR A 187 -7.59 -0.94 -0.33
CA THR A 187 -6.45 -0.36 -1.06
C THR A 187 -5.19 -0.36 -0.21
N VAL A 188 -4.10 -0.93 -0.73
CA VAL A 188 -2.84 -1.10 -0.02
C VAL A 188 -1.75 -0.27 -0.68
N PHE A 189 -1.34 0.83 -0.04
CA PHE A 189 -0.12 1.55 -0.37
C PHE A 189 1.08 0.96 0.40
N TRP A 190 2.18 1.67 0.52
CA TRP A 190 3.40 1.22 1.19
C TRP A 190 3.97 2.32 2.08
N SER A 191 4.76 1.93 3.07
CA SER A 191 5.51 2.84 3.95
C SER A 191 7.02 2.69 3.83
N LEU A 192 7.49 1.69 3.09
CA LEU A 192 8.91 1.51 2.76
C LEU A 192 9.03 0.95 1.35
N ALA A 193 9.80 1.63 0.53
CA ALA A 193 10.20 1.21 -0.81
C ALA A 193 11.54 1.85 -1.19
N TYR A 194 12.14 1.36 -2.25
CA TYR A 194 13.30 1.97 -2.88
C TYR A 194 13.25 1.79 -4.40
N VAL A 195 14.15 2.40 -5.14
CA VAL A 195 14.16 2.29 -6.61
C VAL A 195 14.81 0.96 -6.99
N ASP A 196 13.99 -0.04 -7.28
CA ASP A 196 14.39 -1.42 -7.61
C ASP A 196 13.78 -1.94 -8.93
N TRP A 197 12.88 -1.17 -9.53
CA TRP A 197 12.12 -1.57 -10.73
C TRP A 197 12.85 -1.33 -12.06
N ASN A 198 13.96 -0.56 -12.06
CA ASN A 198 14.70 -0.30 -13.28
C ASN A 198 15.66 -1.47 -13.56
N ASN A 199 15.28 -2.38 -14.47
CA ASN A 199 16.08 -3.57 -14.75
C ASN A 199 17.41 -3.28 -15.45
N ASP A 200 17.52 -2.13 -16.13
CA ASP A 200 18.76 -1.72 -16.80
C ASP A 200 19.74 -1.01 -15.85
N ASP A 201 19.27 -0.61 -14.67
CA ASP A 201 20.06 0.09 -13.65
C ASP A 201 19.65 -0.41 -12.26
N GLN A 202 20.01 -1.67 -11.97
CA GLN A 202 19.69 -2.28 -10.68
C GLN A 202 20.60 -1.74 -9.58
N PRO A 203 20.04 -1.40 -8.39
CA PRO A 203 20.86 -0.98 -7.25
C PRO A 203 21.77 -2.12 -6.80
N THR A 204 22.94 -1.78 -6.29
CA THR A 204 23.81 -2.79 -5.64
C THR A 204 23.18 -3.26 -4.32
N LYS A 205 23.66 -4.41 -3.82
CA LYS A 205 23.28 -4.92 -2.50
C LYS A 205 23.44 -3.86 -1.40
N GLU A 206 24.57 -3.17 -1.37
CA GLU A 206 24.87 -2.14 -0.37
C GLU A 206 23.92 -0.95 -0.49
N GLN A 207 23.57 -0.56 -1.70
CA GLN A 207 22.58 0.51 -1.94
C GLN A 207 21.20 0.09 -1.45
N ALA A 208 20.76 -1.14 -1.74
CA ALA A 208 19.51 -1.68 -1.25
C ALA A 208 19.44 -1.71 0.29
N PHE A 209 20.44 -2.30 0.94
CA PHE A 209 20.52 -2.35 2.41
C PHE A 209 20.58 -0.97 3.05
N SER A 210 21.30 -0.01 2.45
CA SER A 210 21.37 1.38 2.94
C SER A 210 20.01 2.09 2.93
N LYS A 211 19.03 1.59 2.20
CA LYS A 211 17.66 2.12 2.17
C LYS A 211 16.71 1.30 3.04
N LEU A 212 16.80 -0.03 2.96
CA LEU A 212 15.83 -0.94 3.57
C LEU A 212 16.06 -1.12 5.08
N ILE A 213 17.31 -1.22 5.53
CA ILE A 213 17.61 -1.49 6.95
C ILE A 213 17.34 -0.27 7.85
N PRO A 214 17.90 0.94 7.59
CA PRO A 214 17.70 2.06 8.51
C PRO A 214 16.26 2.63 8.46
N ARG A 215 15.49 2.31 7.43
CA ARG A 215 14.12 2.81 7.27
C ARG A 215 13.04 1.84 7.70
N ILE A 216 13.41 0.60 8.10
CA ILE A 216 12.41 -0.33 8.63
C ILE A 216 11.80 0.23 9.93
N HIS A 217 10.52 0.03 10.13
CA HIS A 217 9.77 0.58 11.27
C HIS A 217 8.59 -0.34 11.61
N ASN A 218 8.05 -0.16 12.80
CA ASN A 218 6.89 -0.91 13.26
C ASN A 218 5.67 -0.67 12.35
N GLY A 219 4.99 -1.74 11.99
CA GLY A 219 3.82 -1.68 11.10
C GLY A 219 4.16 -1.45 9.63
N ALA A 220 5.42 -1.61 9.21
CA ALA A 220 5.86 -1.33 7.85
C ALA A 220 5.13 -2.17 6.81
N VAL A 221 4.56 -1.51 5.80
CA VAL A 221 4.16 -2.12 4.53
C VAL A 221 5.30 -1.91 3.55
N VAL A 222 6.00 -2.98 3.23
CA VAL A 222 7.18 -2.93 2.36
C VAL A 222 6.77 -3.26 0.94
N LEU A 223 7.12 -2.39 0.00
CA LEU A 223 7.01 -2.64 -1.44
C LEU A 223 8.38 -2.97 -2.02
N LEU A 224 8.47 -4.13 -2.63
CA LEU A 224 9.57 -4.57 -3.49
C LEU A 224 9.01 -4.97 -4.86
N HIS A 225 9.85 -4.97 -5.90
CA HIS A 225 9.47 -5.51 -7.20
C HIS A 225 10.12 -6.88 -7.40
N TYR A 226 9.31 -7.87 -7.78
CA TYR A 226 9.81 -9.24 -7.95
C TYR A 226 10.62 -9.44 -9.25
N THR A 227 10.63 -8.47 -10.16
CA THR A 227 11.54 -8.45 -11.31
C THR A 227 12.94 -7.96 -10.98
N SER A 228 13.15 -7.42 -9.78
CA SER A 228 14.47 -6.96 -9.35
C SER A 228 15.42 -8.13 -9.10
N GLN A 229 16.51 -8.19 -9.89
CA GLN A 229 17.58 -9.15 -9.66
C GLN A 229 18.21 -8.96 -8.28
N THR A 230 18.41 -7.71 -7.87
CA THR A 230 18.95 -7.38 -6.56
C THR A 230 18.06 -7.91 -5.44
N ASN A 231 16.73 -7.71 -5.53
CA ASN A 231 15.80 -8.27 -4.53
C ASN A 231 15.87 -9.79 -4.46
N ALA A 232 15.94 -10.48 -5.61
CA ALA A 232 16.05 -11.92 -5.65
C ALA A 232 17.35 -12.44 -5.01
N GLU A 233 18.43 -11.64 -5.06
CA GLU A 233 19.73 -11.99 -4.47
C GLU A 233 19.83 -11.69 -2.98
N ILE A 234 19.22 -10.58 -2.52
CA ILE A 234 19.38 -10.11 -1.14
C ILE A 234 18.27 -10.59 -0.18
N LEU A 235 17.13 -11.10 -0.69
CA LEU A 235 15.94 -11.33 0.13
C LEU A 235 16.21 -12.25 1.32
N ASP A 236 16.99 -13.30 1.14
CA ASP A 236 17.33 -14.24 2.22
C ASP A 236 18.03 -13.55 3.40
N GLU A 237 19.03 -12.75 3.11
CA GLU A 237 19.75 -11.97 4.11
C GLU A 237 18.90 -10.84 4.69
N LEU A 238 18.11 -10.18 3.86
CA LEU A 238 17.22 -9.09 4.28
C LEU A 238 16.18 -9.58 5.30
N LEU A 239 15.53 -10.71 5.02
CA LEU A 239 14.57 -11.31 5.96
C LEU A 239 15.24 -11.75 7.25
N THR A 240 16.46 -12.30 7.18
CA THR A 240 17.26 -12.67 8.35
C THR A 240 17.53 -11.45 9.22
N GLN A 241 18.05 -10.36 8.64
CA GLN A 241 18.36 -9.13 9.39
C GLN A 241 17.11 -8.51 10.02
N TRP A 242 15.97 -8.47 9.33
CA TRP A 242 14.74 -7.94 9.90
C TRP A 242 14.23 -8.80 11.06
N LYS A 243 14.37 -10.13 11.00
CA LYS A 243 14.06 -11.03 12.13
C LYS A 243 15.00 -10.80 13.32
N GLU A 244 16.29 -10.62 13.07
CA GLU A 244 17.29 -10.29 14.11
C GLU A 244 17.01 -8.95 14.78
N LEU A 245 16.45 -7.98 14.05
CA LEU A 245 15.95 -6.70 14.61
C LEU A 245 14.63 -6.85 15.39
N GLY A 246 14.09 -8.07 15.50
CA GLY A 246 12.89 -8.37 16.29
C GLY A 246 11.57 -8.25 15.53
N TYR A 247 11.60 -8.07 14.21
CA TYR A 247 10.38 -8.01 13.41
C TYR A 247 9.81 -9.41 13.11
N ARG A 248 8.48 -9.53 13.23
CA ARG A 248 7.71 -10.65 12.64
C ARG A 248 7.09 -10.21 11.32
N PHE A 249 6.77 -11.19 10.48
CA PHE A 249 6.04 -10.96 9.25
C PHE A 249 4.59 -11.40 9.41
N ALA A 250 3.66 -10.64 8.80
CA ALA A 250 2.24 -10.94 8.83
C ALA A 250 1.59 -10.75 7.45
N PRO A 251 0.51 -11.47 7.16
CA PRO A 251 -0.26 -11.27 5.94
C PRO A 251 -0.97 -9.91 5.97
N ILE A 252 -1.16 -9.29 4.80
CA ILE A 252 -1.82 -7.97 4.69
C ILE A 252 -3.27 -7.95 5.19
N THR A 253 -3.88 -9.10 5.45
CA THR A 253 -5.19 -9.19 6.10
C THR A 253 -5.18 -8.57 7.50
N GLU A 254 -4.04 -8.59 8.21
CA GLU A 254 -3.90 -7.96 9.53
C GLU A 254 -3.83 -6.42 9.47
N LEU A 255 -3.56 -5.82 8.30
CA LEU A 255 -3.61 -4.37 8.11
C LEU A 255 -5.01 -3.78 8.29
N PHE A 256 -6.04 -4.59 8.03
CA PHE A 256 -7.44 -4.20 8.08
C PHE A 256 -8.15 -5.07 9.12
N PRO A 257 -7.99 -4.76 10.43
CA PRO A 257 -8.67 -5.52 11.47
C PRO A 257 -10.17 -5.51 11.18
N GLN A 258 -10.78 -6.69 11.24
CA GLN A 258 -12.24 -6.82 11.10
C GLN A 258 -12.88 -5.97 12.20
N GLU A 259 -13.74 -5.04 11.84
CA GLU A 259 -14.61 -4.38 12.82
C GLU A 259 -15.37 -5.50 13.54
N ILE A 260 -15.10 -5.65 14.82
CA ILE A 260 -15.91 -6.51 15.69
C ILE A 260 -17.31 -5.89 15.61
N LYS A 261 -18.19 -6.46 14.78
CA LYS A 261 -19.62 -6.12 14.84
C LYS A 261 -20.03 -6.37 16.28
N LYS A 262 -20.17 -5.28 17.07
CA LYS A 262 -20.82 -5.34 18.35
C LYS A 262 -22.22 -5.88 18.06
N SER A 263 -22.40 -7.18 18.28
CA SER A 263 -23.72 -7.76 18.30
C SER A 263 -24.48 -7.01 19.36
N GLY A 264 -25.40 -6.16 18.94
CA GLY A 264 -26.30 -5.48 19.84
C GLY A 264 -27.09 -6.54 20.61
N ALA A 265 -26.71 -6.77 21.85
CA ALA A 265 -27.59 -7.38 22.83
C ALA A 265 -28.63 -6.29 23.17
N SER A 266 -29.75 -6.32 22.48
CA SER A 266 -30.97 -5.66 22.96
C SER A 266 -31.48 -6.47 24.15
N TYR A 267 -31.46 -5.84 25.31
CA TYR A 267 -32.24 -6.24 26.48
C TYR A 267 -33.62 -5.59 26.42
#